data_3c4df5aa6b01639b0e9c9d9e5412519a
#
_entry.id   3c4df5aa6b01639b0e9c9d9e5412519a
#
_cell.length_a   1.000
_cell.length_b   1.000
_cell.length_c   1.000
_cell.angle_alpha   90.00
_cell.angle_beta   90.00
_cell.angle_gamma   90.00
#
_symmetry.space_group_name_H-M   'P 1'
#
loop_
_entity.id
_entity.type
_entity.pdbx_description
1 polymer ?
#
loop_
_entity_poly.entity_id
_entity_poly.type
_entity_poly.pdbx_seq_one_letter_code
_entity_poly.pdbx_strand_id
1 'polypeptide(L)'
;MWLSYNWKGSFKILRLFLLTFFCITYVNAIDIDGVLDEKEWDSAQQISDFTTIVPYNFEDPKYLTNVKIFTNQDGIYVGFINEQDNETIRSFNHIRDDWDDRGDKNSFTIDFDGNSKVAYGFTVSLGDSLADATYTNGNSESKDWDGDWIARTFKGDNFWSSEFFIPWTVVPMQKVDGPKRNVKFIAFRWLASDEYGFGSTKTNWERETFIYDLEDLVIDNYQSKKYSYFPYLTVAEDSVTNESIQKAGIDIFLNHGDGSQTNIA
;
A
#
# COMPACT_ATOMS: atom_id res chain seq x y z
N MET A 1 9.57 -68.65 18.70
CA MET A 1 9.86 -67.53 19.61
C MET A 1 9.67 -66.25 18.86
N TRP A 2 8.45 -65.67 18.92
CA TRP A 2 8.05 -64.50 18.15
C TRP A 2 8.17 -63.25 19.08
N LEU A 3 9.03 -62.31 18.74
CA LEU A 3 9.13 -61.03 19.43
C LEU A 3 8.06 -60.09 18.88
N SER A 4 7.05 -59.80 19.66
CA SER A 4 6.04 -58.76 19.38
C SER A 4 6.63 -57.38 19.75
N TYR A 5 6.90 -56.59 18.75
CA TYR A 5 7.28 -55.22 18.93
C TYR A 5 6.05 -54.33 19.23
N ASN A 6 6.09 -53.74 20.44
CA ASN A 6 4.96 -52.97 20.97
C ASN A 6 5.01 -51.51 20.44
N TRP A 7 4.21 -51.18 19.41
CA TRP A 7 4.16 -49.90 18.70
C TRP A 7 3.28 -48.83 19.36
N LYS A 8 2.99 -48.94 20.65
CA LYS A 8 2.08 -48.00 21.36
C LYS A 8 2.72 -46.70 21.86
N GLY A 9 4.04 -46.51 21.77
CA GLY A 9 4.75 -45.34 22.26
C GLY A 9 4.84 -44.18 21.25
N SER A 10 4.95 -44.47 19.98
CA SER A 10 5.23 -43.48 18.94
C SER A 10 4.04 -42.57 18.59
N PHE A 11 2.80 -43.05 18.77
CA PHE A 11 1.60 -42.25 18.44
C PHE A 11 1.28 -41.12 19.44
N LYS A 12 1.76 -41.23 20.69
CA LYS A 12 1.53 -40.17 21.68
C LYS A 12 2.45 -38.98 21.49
N ILE A 13 3.67 -39.21 21.03
CA ILE A 13 4.65 -38.13 20.76
C ILE A 13 4.25 -37.38 19.47
N LEU A 14 3.77 -38.06 18.46
CA LEU A 14 3.30 -37.47 17.23
C LEU A 14 2.04 -36.58 17.41
N ARG A 15 1.14 -37.01 18.33
CA ARG A 15 -0.03 -36.17 18.69
C ARG A 15 0.33 -34.95 19.52
N LEU A 16 1.36 -35.00 20.33
CA LEU A 16 1.82 -33.84 21.11
C LEU A 16 2.52 -32.82 20.21
N PHE A 17 3.25 -33.27 19.18
CA PHE A 17 3.88 -32.37 18.20
C PHE A 17 2.87 -31.69 17.27
N LEU A 18 1.74 -32.32 16.95
CA LEU A 18 0.65 -31.73 16.14
C LEU A 18 -0.18 -30.70 16.94
N LEU A 19 -0.21 -30.80 18.27
CA LEU A 19 -0.96 -29.85 19.13
C LEU A 19 -0.19 -28.58 19.46
N THR A 20 1.14 -28.61 19.39
CA THR A 20 1.98 -27.42 19.64
C THR A 20 2.15 -26.52 18.40
N PHE A 21 1.78 -26.98 17.21
CA PHE A 21 1.88 -26.21 15.98
C PHE A 21 0.64 -25.34 15.68
N PHE A 22 -0.40 -25.36 16.53
CA PHE A 22 -1.66 -24.64 16.33
C PHE A 22 -1.85 -23.44 17.26
N CYS A 23 -0.77 -22.92 17.85
CA CYS A 23 -0.77 -21.56 18.38
C CYS A 23 -0.45 -20.59 17.23
N ILE A 24 -1.34 -20.48 16.24
CA ILE A 24 -1.37 -19.33 15.35
C ILE A 24 -1.78 -18.17 16.25
N THR A 25 -0.83 -17.36 16.65
CA THR A 25 -1.12 -16.01 17.12
C THR A 25 -1.88 -15.34 15.97
N TYR A 26 -3.15 -15.02 16.18
CA TYR A 26 -3.85 -14.09 15.34
C TYR A 26 -3.08 -12.76 15.42
N VAL A 27 -2.19 -12.55 14.50
CA VAL A 27 -1.78 -11.19 14.16
C VAL A 27 -3.04 -10.60 13.57
N ASN A 28 -3.67 -9.65 14.24
CA ASN A 28 -4.72 -8.86 13.65
C ASN A 28 -4.03 -8.11 12.49
N ALA A 29 -4.11 -8.67 11.30
CA ALA A 29 -3.78 -7.95 10.09
C ALA A 29 -4.86 -6.87 9.93
N ILE A 30 -4.45 -5.65 9.67
CA ILE A 30 -5.36 -4.57 9.32
C ILE A 30 -6.03 -4.99 8.02
N ASP A 31 -7.37 -4.97 8.01
CA ASP A 31 -8.16 -5.33 6.83
C ASP A 31 -8.32 -4.08 5.96
N ILE A 32 -7.85 -4.14 4.73
CA ILE A 32 -7.97 -3.02 3.79
C ILE A 32 -9.30 -3.19 3.06
N ASP A 33 -10.36 -2.61 3.62
CA ASP A 33 -11.73 -2.70 3.09
C ASP A 33 -12.35 -1.33 2.74
N GLY A 34 -11.61 -0.25 3.02
CA GLY A 34 -12.01 1.13 2.78
C GLY A 34 -12.72 1.80 3.96
N VAL A 35 -12.89 1.09 5.09
CA VAL A 35 -13.50 1.59 6.33
C VAL A 35 -12.43 1.75 7.40
N LEU A 36 -12.24 2.95 7.92
CA LEU A 36 -11.18 3.28 8.88
C LEU A 36 -11.65 3.02 10.33
N ASP A 37 -11.98 1.78 10.68
CA ASP A 37 -12.52 1.41 11.99
C ASP A 37 -11.56 0.61 12.89
N GLU A 38 -10.37 0.25 12.39
CA GLU A 38 -9.33 -0.37 13.21
C GLU A 38 -8.74 0.61 14.22
N LYS A 39 -8.29 0.06 15.34
CA LYS A 39 -7.73 0.83 16.47
C LYS A 39 -6.47 1.63 16.10
N GLU A 40 -5.76 1.18 15.11
CA GLU A 40 -4.55 1.81 14.61
C GLU A 40 -4.83 3.23 14.09
N TRP A 41 -6.03 3.45 13.54
CA TRP A 41 -6.47 4.76 13.06
C TRP A 41 -6.70 5.78 14.19
N ASP A 42 -6.88 5.35 15.45
CA ASP A 42 -7.05 6.26 16.60
C ASP A 42 -5.78 7.07 16.88
N SER A 43 -4.61 6.51 16.60
CA SER A 43 -3.29 7.12 16.82
C SER A 43 -2.64 7.70 15.57
N ALA A 44 -3.32 7.63 14.42
CA ALA A 44 -2.80 8.09 13.15
C ALA A 44 -2.61 9.62 13.12
N GLN A 45 -1.59 10.07 12.40
CA GLN A 45 -1.45 11.49 12.07
C GLN A 45 -2.64 11.92 11.22
N GLN A 46 -3.19 13.11 11.52
CA GLN A 46 -4.33 13.65 10.78
C GLN A 46 -3.91 14.88 9.97
N ILE A 47 -4.42 14.95 8.75
CA ILE A 47 -4.21 16.04 7.80
C ILE A 47 -5.58 16.44 7.27
N SER A 48 -5.99 17.67 7.52
CA SER A 48 -7.30 18.21 7.11
C SER A 48 -7.21 19.57 6.42
N ASP A 49 -6.01 20.12 6.32
CA ASP A 49 -5.78 21.43 5.69
C ASP A 49 -5.61 21.23 4.17
N PHE A 50 -6.74 21.21 3.48
CA PHE A 50 -6.82 21.07 2.03
C PHE A 50 -7.16 22.39 1.38
N THR A 51 -6.63 22.61 0.19
CA THR A 51 -6.98 23.74 -0.67
C THR A 51 -7.32 23.28 -2.07
N THR A 52 -8.09 24.06 -2.81
CA THR A 52 -8.37 23.81 -4.22
C THR A 52 -7.10 24.07 -5.04
N ILE A 53 -6.61 23.02 -5.70
CA ILE A 53 -5.44 23.08 -6.57
C ILE A 53 -5.78 22.80 -8.05
N VAL A 54 -7.00 22.36 -8.31
CA VAL A 54 -7.61 22.31 -9.63
C VAL A 54 -9.03 22.87 -9.53
N PRO A 55 -9.36 24.02 -10.15
CA PRO A 55 -8.43 24.97 -10.77
C PRO A 55 -7.44 25.55 -9.75
N TYR A 56 -6.30 26.03 -10.23
CA TYR A 56 -5.21 26.52 -9.38
C TYR A 56 -5.53 27.89 -8.78
N ASN A 57 -6.33 27.93 -7.71
CA ASN A 57 -6.81 29.16 -7.09
C ASN A 57 -6.62 29.23 -5.56
N PHE A 58 -6.31 28.09 -4.91
CA PHE A 58 -6.12 27.96 -3.46
C PHE A 58 -7.31 28.37 -2.61
N GLU A 59 -8.51 28.34 -3.15
CA GLU A 59 -9.74 28.54 -2.38
C GLU A 59 -10.00 27.36 -1.44
N ASP A 60 -10.82 27.58 -0.43
CA ASP A 60 -11.29 26.53 0.46
C ASP A 60 -12.02 25.44 -0.33
N PRO A 61 -11.82 24.16 0.00
CA PRO A 61 -12.52 23.08 -0.68
C PRO A 61 -14.03 23.11 -0.36
N LYS A 62 -14.83 22.74 -1.34
CA LYS A 62 -16.29 22.66 -1.22
C LYS A 62 -16.73 21.66 -0.14
N TYR A 63 -16.00 20.56 0.00
CA TYR A 63 -16.25 19.49 0.96
C TYR A 63 -14.98 19.20 1.76
N LEU A 64 -15.15 18.81 3.01
CA LEU A 64 -14.03 18.46 3.88
C LEU A 64 -13.43 17.13 3.47
N THR A 65 -12.11 17.06 3.59
CA THR A 65 -11.32 15.84 3.46
C THR A 65 -10.46 15.70 4.70
N ASN A 66 -10.49 14.54 5.33
CA ASN A 66 -9.59 14.18 6.41
C ASN A 66 -8.73 13.00 5.97
N VAL A 67 -7.43 13.13 6.12
CA VAL A 67 -6.48 12.04 5.83
C VAL A 67 -5.83 11.61 7.13
N LYS A 68 -5.76 10.31 7.33
CA LYS A 68 -5.08 9.67 8.44
C LYS A 68 -3.90 8.87 7.92
N ILE A 69 -2.75 9.01 8.56
CA ILE A 69 -1.52 8.29 8.17
C ILE A 69 -0.91 7.65 9.40
N PHE A 70 -0.63 6.37 9.34
CA PHE A 70 0.22 5.70 10.30
C PHE A 70 1.15 4.71 9.62
N THR A 71 2.17 4.27 10.33
CA THR A 71 3.15 3.30 9.83
C THR A 71 3.36 2.21 10.86
N ASN A 72 3.65 1.01 10.38
CA ASN A 72 4.10 -0.10 11.21
C ASN A 72 5.29 -0.81 10.53
N GLN A 73 5.66 -2.00 11.02
CA GLN A 73 6.75 -2.79 10.45
C GLN A 73 6.50 -3.28 9.01
N ASP A 74 5.26 -3.28 8.53
CA ASP A 74 4.87 -3.84 7.25
C ASP A 74 4.77 -2.77 6.15
N GLY A 75 4.36 -1.54 6.48
CA GLY A 75 4.19 -0.48 5.51
C GLY A 75 3.62 0.83 6.05
N ILE A 76 3.18 1.65 5.12
CA ILE A 76 2.44 2.88 5.34
C ILE A 76 0.97 2.61 5.06
N TYR A 77 0.12 3.06 5.98
CA TYR A 77 -1.33 3.05 5.86
C TYR A 77 -1.83 4.47 5.72
N VAL A 78 -2.65 4.70 4.70
CA VAL A 78 -3.24 6.01 4.41
C VAL A 78 -4.73 5.85 4.25
N GLY A 79 -5.51 6.54 5.07
CA GLY A 79 -6.95 6.54 5.00
C GLY A 79 -7.48 7.92 4.68
N PHE A 80 -8.42 8.00 3.74
CA PHE A 80 -9.14 9.23 3.42
C PHE A 80 -10.59 9.10 3.85
N ILE A 81 -11.13 10.16 4.45
CA ILE A 81 -12.54 10.35 4.70
C ILE A 81 -12.96 11.62 3.96
N ASN A 82 -13.83 11.46 2.98
CA ASN A 82 -14.26 12.53 2.08
C ASN A 82 -15.74 12.83 2.32
N GLU A 83 -16.06 13.94 2.94
CA GLU A 83 -17.45 14.43 2.99
C GLU A 83 -17.89 14.81 1.57
N GLN A 84 -19.12 14.43 1.19
CA GLN A 84 -19.66 14.72 -0.13
C GLN A 84 -21.15 14.39 -0.17
N ASP A 85 -21.96 15.28 -0.75
CA ASP A 85 -23.38 15.02 -0.95
C ASP A 85 -23.61 13.80 -1.85
N ASN A 86 -24.48 12.88 -1.45
CA ASN A 86 -24.75 11.64 -2.16
C ASN A 86 -25.02 11.82 -3.67
N GLU A 87 -25.70 12.93 -4.03
CA GLU A 87 -26.06 13.22 -5.40
C GLU A 87 -24.87 13.57 -6.29
N THR A 88 -23.76 14.01 -5.68
CA THR A 88 -22.51 14.38 -6.36
C THR A 88 -21.49 13.28 -6.38
N ILE A 89 -21.61 12.25 -5.52
CA ILE A 89 -20.68 11.12 -5.48
C ILE A 89 -20.72 10.34 -6.81
N ARG A 90 -19.55 10.18 -7.43
CA ARG A 90 -19.35 9.45 -8.69
C ARG A 90 -18.45 8.25 -8.48
N SER A 91 -19.02 7.06 -8.62
CA SER A 91 -18.27 5.80 -8.66
C SER A 91 -18.13 5.37 -10.11
N PHE A 92 -16.91 5.10 -10.54
CA PHE A 92 -16.63 4.65 -11.89
C PHE A 92 -15.48 3.63 -11.89
N ASN A 93 -15.76 2.43 -12.42
CA ASN A 93 -14.77 1.38 -12.54
C ASN A 93 -14.10 1.43 -13.90
N HIS A 94 -12.80 1.34 -13.90
CA HIS A 94 -11.96 1.27 -15.09
C HIS A 94 -10.83 0.25 -14.90
N ILE A 95 -10.13 -0.07 -15.95
CA ILE A 95 -8.96 -0.94 -15.86
C ILE A 95 -7.81 -0.22 -15.12
N ARG A 96 -6.89 -0.98 -14.55
CA ARG A 96 -5.70 -0.42 -13.87
C ARG A 96 -4.99 0.55 -14.82
N ASP A 97 -4.50 1.66 -14.25
CA ASP A 97 -3.74 2.72 -14.92
C ASP A 97 -4.49 3.50 -16.01
N ASP A 98 -5.81 3.31 -16.10
CA ASP A 98 -6.67 4.23 -16.84
C ASP A 98 -7.06 5.39 -15.92
N TRP A 99 -6.43 6.53 -16.11
CA TRP A 99 -6.60 7.75 -15.30
C TRP A 99 -7.91 8.48 -15.65
N ASP A 100 -9.02 7.77 -15.57
CA ASP A 100 -10.32 8.32 -15.91
C ASP A 100 -10.82 9.31 -14.85
N ASP A 101 -11.22 10.51 -15.27
CA ASP A 101 -11.66 11.59 -14.39
C ASP A 101 -13.17 11.58 -14.10
N ARG A 102 -13.91 10.61 -14.64
CA ARG A 102 -15.35 10.47 -14.42
C ARG A 102 -15.73 10.00 -13.01
N GLY A 103 -14.80 9.41 -12.27
CA GLY A 103 -14.99 8.94 -10.90
C GLY A 103 -14.26 9.79 -9.88
N ASP A 104 -14.81 9.85 -8.67
CA ASP A 104 -14.11 10.43 -7.52
C ASP A 104 -12.88 9.60 -7.19
N LYS A 105 -11.76 10.26 -6.85
CA LYS A 105 -10.47 9.61 -6.60
C LYS A 105 -9.76 10.19 -5.39
N ASN A 106 -8.98 9.35 -4.72
CA ASN A 106 -7.92 9.79 -3.83
C ASN A 106 -6.57 9.36 -4.38
N SER A 107 -5.58 10.21 -4.22
CA SER A 107 -4.20 9.92 -4.54
C SER A 107 -3.29 10.28 -3.37
N PHE A 108 -2.29 9.45 -3.16
CA PHE A 108 -1.22 9.69 -2.21
C PHE A 108 0.11 9.60 -2.96
N THR A 109 0.79 10.74 -3.09
CA THR A 109 2.11 10.79 -3.74
C THR A 109 3.17 10.96 -2.67
N ILE A 110 4.21 10.13 -2.68
CA ILE A 110 5.25 10.09 -1.67
C ILE A 110 6.64 9.96 -2.29
N ASP A 111 7.57 10.78 -1.79
CA ASP A 111 9.01 10.60 -1.94
C ASP A 111 9.54 9.95 -0.67
N PHE A 112 9.82 8.65 -0.72
CA PHE A 112 10.27 7.85 0.41
C PHE A 112 11.64 8.26 0.97
N ASP A 113 12.47 8.89 0.18
CA ASP A 113 13.80 9.34 0.57
C ASP A 113 13.85 10.81 0.98
N GLY A 114 12.76 11.56 0.77
CA GLY A 114 12.63 12.97 1.14
C GLY A 114 13.61 13.90 0.43
N ASN A 115 14.17 13.48 -0.70
CA ASN A 115 15.22 14.19 -1.41
C ASN A 115 14.77 14.84 -2.73
N SER A 116 13.48 14.74 -3.04
CA SER A 116 12.81 15.29 -4.23
C SER A 116 13.41 14.81 -5.57
N LYS A 117 13.94 13.58 -5.60
CA LYS A 117 14.47 12.99 -6.84
C LYS A 117 13.46 12.11 -7.54
N VAL A 118 12.75 11.29 -6.77
CA VAL A 118 11.72 10.37 -7.25
C VAL A 118 10.56 10.38 -6.26
N ALA A 119 9.36 10.60 -6.75
CA ALA A 119 8.13 10.39 -6.00
C ALA A 119 7.28 9.32 -6.67
N TYR A 120 6.49 8.63 -5.88
CA TYR A 120 5.60 7.55 -6.31
C TYR A 120 4.16 7.93 -5.99
N GLY A 121 3.30 7.92 -7.00
CA GLY A 121 1.89 8.21 -6.87
C GLY A 121 1.07 6.93 -6.81
N PHE A 122 0.16 6.86 -5.86
CA PHE A 122 -0.80 5.77 -5.65
C PHE A 122 -2.20 6.35 -5.70
N THR A 123 -3.03 5.90 -6.60
CA THR A 123 -4.39 6.43 -6.82
C THR A 123 -5.42 5.33 -6.78
N VAL A 124 -6.50 5.55 -6.04
CA VAL A 124 -7.69 4.70 -6.06
C VAL A 124 -8.91 5.53 -6.44
N SER A 125 -9.69 5.04 -7.40
CA SER A 125 -11.01 5.59 -7.72
C SER A 125 -12.08 4.95 -6.87
N LEU A 126 -13.14 5.69 -6.56
CA LEU A 126 -14.31 5.12 -5.90
C LEU A 126 -14.92 4.03 -6.80
N GLY A 127 -14.78 2.77 -6.35
CA GLY A 127 -15.04 1.56 -7.13
C GLY A 127 -13.80 0.68 -7.30
N ASP A 128 -12.73 0.97 -6.54
CA ASP A 128 -11.52 0.14 -6.38
C ASP A 128 -10.61 0.02 -7.61
N SER A 129 -10.73 0.91 -8.58
CA SER A 129 -9.77 0.95 -9.68
C SER A 129 -8.48 1.63 -9.23
N LEU A 130 -7.35 0.96 -9.44
CA LEU A 130 -6.03 1.41 -9.03
C LEU A 130 -5.27 2.01 -10.21
N ALA A 131 -4.45 3.02 -9.92
CA ALA A 131 -3.46 3.53 -10.86
C ALA A 131 -2.22 3.99 -10.08
N ASP A 132 -1.05 3.79 -10.66
CA ASP A 132 0.20 4.28 -10.07
C ASP A 132 1.13 4.91 -11.10
N ALA A 133 2.04 5.74 -10.61
CA ALA A 133 3.01 6.45 -11.44
C ALA A 133 4.27 6.78 -10.66
N THR A 134 5.34 7.04 -11.39
CA THR A 134 6.54 7.66 -10.85
C THR A 134 6.71 9.07 -11.39
N TYR A 135 7.21 9.97 -10.54
CA TYR A 135 7.55 11.35 -10.89
C TYR A 135 9.05 11.55 -10.67
N THR A 136 9.75 12.02 -11.71
CA THR A 136 11.19 12.29 -11.69
C THR A 136 11.49 13.66 -12.28
N ASN A 137 12.70 14.16 -12.10
CA ASN A 137 13.16 15.41 -12.72
C ASN A 137 12.20 16.59 -12.51
N GLY A 138 11.62 16.70 -11.31
CA GLY A 138 10.66 17.75 -10.98
C GLY A 138 9.21 17.37 -11.28
N ASN A 139 8.88 16.91 -12.48
CA ASN A 139 7.52 16.47 -12.85
C ASN A 139 7.47 15.58 -14.09
N SER A 140 8.50 14.82 -14.37
CA SER A 140 8.43 13.82 -15.44
C SER A 140 7.66 12.60 -14.96
N GLU A 141 6.40 12.48 -15.35
CA GLU A 141 5.53 11.36 -15.02
C GLU A 141 5.83 10.15 -15.91
N SER A 142 5.87 8.95 -15.32
CA SER A 142 5.79 7.67 -16.03
C SER A 142 4.76 6.77 -15.37
N LYS A 143 3.90 6.17 -16.19
CA LYS A 143 2.87 5.20 -15.83
C LYS A 143 3.29 3.76 -16.12
N ASP A 144 4.56 3.53 -16.47
CA ASP A 144 5.09 2.21 -16.79
C ASP A 144 5.47 1.40 -15.55
N TRP A 145 5.45 2.05 -14.38
CA TRP A 145 5.79 1.40 -13.11
C TRP A 145 4.56 0.82 -12.46
N ASP A 146 4.60 -0.46 -12.14
CA ASP A 146 3.58 -1.19 -11.39
C ASP A 146 4.10 -1.54 -9.99
N GLY A 147 3.52 -0.93 -8.95
CA GLY A 147 3.81 -1.24 -7.54
C GLY A 147 2.94 -2.38 -7.02
N ASP A 148 3.48 -3.13 -6.07
CA ASP A 148 2.71 -4.12 -5.30
C ASP A 148 2.14 -3.46 -4.04
N TRP A 149 0.95 -2.89 -4.18
CA TRP A 149 0.20 -2.18 -3.12
C TRP A 149 -1.29 -2.45 -3.28
N ILE A 150 -2.05 -2.18 -2.25
CA ILE A 150 -3.51 -2.37 -2.26
C ILE A 150 -4.22 -1.13 -1.75
N ALA A 151 -5.42 -0.90 -2.28
CA ALA A 151 -6.38 0.04 -1.71
C ALA A 151 -7.81 -0.45 -1.95
N ARG A 152 -8.72 0.02 -1.10
CA ARG A 152 -10.16 -0.21 -1.21
C ARG A 152 -10.90 1.07 -0.89
N THR A 153 -12.14 1.13 -1.36
CA THR A 153 -13.03 2.26 -1.15
C THR A 153 -14.35 1.81 -0.56
N PHE A 154 -14.92 2.65 0.27
CA PHE A 154 -16.24 2.44 0.86
C PHE A 154 -17.10 3.68 0.61
N LYS A 155 -18.37 3.47 0.21
CA LYS A 155 -19.36 4.52 0.07
C LYS A 155 -20.35 4.49 1.22
N GLY A 156 -20.37 5.53 2.04
CA GLY A 156 -21.33 5.78 3.09
C GLY A 156 -22.46 6.72 2.68
N ASP A 157 -23.17 7.25 3.67
CA ASP A 157 -24.22 8.27 3.49
C ASP A 157 -23.62 9.67 3.63
N ASN A 158 -23.61 10.44 2.54
CA ASN A 158 -22.98 11.75 2.43
C ASN A 158 -21.45 11.75 2.70
N PHE A 159 -20.80 10.63 2.46
CA PHE A 159 -19.33 10.51 2.44
C PHE A 159 -18.88 9.29 1.66
N TRP A 160 -17.60 9.27 1.35
CA TRP A 160 -16.91 8.06 0.93
C TRP A 160 -15.51 8.05 1.55
N SER A 161 -14.93 6.89 1.65
CA SER A 161 -13.58 6.71 2.19
C SER A 161 -12.73 5.83 1.29
N SER A 162 -11.45 5.93 1.47
CA SER A 162 -10.49 5.02 0.86
C SER A 162 -9.38 4.68 1.85
N GLU A 163 -8.88 3.48 1.73
CA GLU A 163 -7.84 2.94 2.57
C GLU A 163 -6.74 2.34 1.71
N PHE A 164 -5.49 2.73 1.98
CA PHE A 164 -4.30 2.29 1.26
C PHE A 164 -3.37 1.55 2.19
N PHE A 165 -2.81 0.47 1.71
CA PHE A 165 -1.64 -0.16 2.29
C PHE A 165 -0.51 -0.18 1.26
N ILE A 166 0.59 0.48 1.61
CA ILE A 166 1.79 0.61 0.78
C ILE A 166 2.92 -0.08 1.54
N PRO A 167 3.30 -1.31 1.15
CA PRO A 167 4.33 -2.06 1.86
C PRO A 167 5.71 -1.41 1.66
N TRP A 168 6.58 -1.52 2.67
CA TRP A 168 7.94 -0.99 2.58
C TRP A 168 8.78 -1.60 1.45
N THR A 169 8.33 -2.73 0.92
CA THR A 169 8.99 -3.42 -0.20
C THR A 169 8.57 -2.91 -1.57
N VAL A 170 7.63 -1.97 -1.63
CA VAL A 170 7.07 -1.44 -2.89
C VAL A 170 8.14 -0.76 -3.75
N VAL A 171 9.11 -0.12 -3.11
CA VAL A 171 10.26 0.52 -3.78
C VAL A 171 11.55 0.32 -2.99
N PRO A 172 12.71 0.37 -3.62
CA PRO A 172 13.98 0.45 -2.91
C PRO A 172 14.10 1.82 -2.24
N MET A 173 14.45 1.83 -0.95
CA MET A 173 14.63 3.05 -0.16
C MET A 173 16.07 3.15 0.34
N GLN A 174 16.59 4.37 0.43
CA GLN A 174 17.89 4.62 1.04
C GLN A 174 17.84 4.29 2.54
N LYS A 175 18.93 3.71 3.04
CA LYS A 175 19.08 3.47 4.47
C LYS A 175 19.17 4.79 5.21
N VAL A 176 18.36 4.95 6.23
CA VAL A 176 18.38 6.07 7.16
C VAL A 176 18.72 5.55 8.55
N ASP A 177 19.64 6.20 9.25
CA ASP A 177 19.98 5.86 10.62
C ASP A 177 18.99 6.53 11.60
N GLY A 178 18.63 5.78 12.66
CA GLY A 178 17.72 6.28 13.69
C GLY A 178 16.28 5.77 13.56
N PRO A 179 15.42 6.14 14.54
CA PRO A 179 14.06 5.61 14.64
C PRO A 179 13.04 6.30 13.76
N LYS A 180 13.39 7.43 13.15
CA LYS A 180 12.50 8.24 12.32
C LYS A 180 13.12 8.49 10.94
N ARG A 181 12.24 8.62 9.96
CA ARG A 181 12.55 8.98 8.57
C ARG A 181 11.73 10.19 8.18
N ASN A 182 12.36 11.15 7.50
CA ASN A 182 11.64 12.22 6.82
C ASN A 182 11.35 11.78 5.38
N VAL A 183 10.08 11.82 5.00
CA VAL A 183 9.59 11.61 3.64
C VAL A 183 8.90 12.88 3.17
N LYS A 184 8.63 13.00 1.87
CA LYS A 184 7.80 14.10 1.36
C LYS A 184 6.56 13.53 0.72
N PHE A 185 5.42 14.23 0.86
CA PHE A 185 4.15 13.72 0.35
C PHE A 185 3.19 14.83 -0.07
N ILE A 186 2.15 14.43 -0.77
CA ILE A 186 0.89 15.15 -0.95
C ILE A 186 -0.25 14.15 -0.94
N ALA A 187 -1.32 14.48 -0.21
CA ALA A 187 -2.61 13.83 -0.32
C ALA A 187 -3.50 14.64 -1.25
N PHE A 188 -4.17 13.97 -2.18
CA PHE A 188 -4.98 14.62 -3.21
C PHE A 188 -6.34 13.94 -3.32
N ARG A 189 -7.37 14.75 -3.57
CA ARG A 189 -8.73 14.31 -3.84
C ARG A 189 -9.24 14.93 -5.14
N TRP A 190 -9.80 14.09 -6.02
CA TRP A 190 -10.55 14.51 -7.18
C TRP A 190 -12.05 14.44 -6.93
N LEU A 191 -12.76 15.54 -7.14
CA LEU A 191 -14.22 15.66 -7.09
C LEU A 191 -14.75 15.67 -8.52
N ALA A 192 -15.19 14.51 -9.01
CA ALA A 192 -15.54 14.31 -10.42
C ALA A 192 -16.77 15.09 -10.85
N SER A 193 -17.74 15.34 -9.96
CA SER A 193 -18.96 16.08 -10.31
C SER A 193 -18.72 17.54 -10.72
N ASP A 194 -17.69 18.15 -10.16
CA ASP A 194 -17.39 19.57 -10.31
C ASP A 194 -16.05 19.78 -11.07
N GLU A 195 -15.34 18.70 -11.37
CA GLU A 195 -13.98 18.70 -11.96
C GLU A 195 -12.97 19.51 -11.11
N TYR A 196 -13.04 19.34 -9.80
CA TYR A 196 -12.16 20.01 -8.83
C TYR A 196 -11.17 19.03 -8.21
N GLY A 197 -9.95 19.52 -8.02
CA GLY A 197 -8.90 18.82 -7.30
C GLY A 197 -8.51 19.56 -6.01
N PHE A 198 -8.44 18.84 -4.91
CA PHE A 198 -8.03 19.36 -3.60
C PHE A 198 -6.74 18.69 -3.17
N GLY A 199 -5.77 19.48 -2.72
CA GLY A 199 -4.47 18.99 -2.24
C GLY A 199 -4.19 19.43 -0.82
N SER A 200 -3.51 18.57 -0.06
CA SER A 200 -2.96 18.92 1.27
C SER A 200 -1.85 19.95 1.17
N THR A 201 -1.29 20.15 0.00
CA THR A 201 -0.17 21.07 -0.28
C THR A 201 -0.57 22.03 -1.39
N LYS A 202 -0.17 23.30 -1.25
CA LYS A 202 -0.38 24.35 -2.26
C LYS A 202 0.58 24.17 -3.44
N THR A 203 0.29 23.22 -4.29
CA THR A 203 1.09 22.93 -5.49
C THR A 203 0.22 22.80 -6.72
N ASN A 204 0.87 22.69 -7.87
CA ASN A 204 0.24 22.33 -9.12
C ASN A 204 1.08 21.22 -9.78
N TRP A 205 0.48 20.08 -10.01
CA TRP A 205 1.16 18.96 -10.67
C TRP A 205 1.57 19.23 -12.14
N GLU A 206 1.03 20.24 -12.77
CA GLU A 206 1.45 20.65 -14.11
C GLU A 206 2.78 21.42 -14.11
N ARG A 207 3.26 21.85 -12.92
CA ARG A 207 4.54 22.57 -12.83
C ARG A 207 5.71 21.60 -12.91
N GLU A 208 6.76 22.03 -13.59
CA GLU A 208 8.04 21.31 -13.67
C GLU A 208 8.69 21.06 -12.29
N THR A 209 8.18 21.69 -11.24
CA THR A 209 8.71 21.65 -9.87
C THR A 209 7.82 20.86 -8.91
N PHE A 210 6.84 20.12 -9.38
CA PHE A 210 5.83 19.45 -8.56
C PHE A 210 6.41 18.67 -7.36
N ILE A 211 7.41 17.79 -7.58
CA ILE A 211 7.97 16.98 -6.50
C ILE A 211 8.81 17.78 -5.49
N TYR A 212 9.21 19.00 -5.82
CA TYR A 212 9.91 19.89 -4.86
C TYR A 212 8.94 20.59 -3.91
N ASP A 213 7.67 20.71 -4.29
CA ASP A 213 6.63 21.34 -3.50
C ASP A 213 5.98 20.38 -2.49
N LEU A 214 6.31 19.09 -2.49
CA LEU A 214 5.78 18.10 -1.55
C LEU A 214 6.13 18.46 -0.11
N GLU A 215 5.21 18.24 0.82
CA GLU A 215 5.39 18.54 2.26
C GLU A 215 6.20 17.46 2.98
N ASP A 216 6.92 17.89 4.01
CA ASP A 216 7.68 16.99 4.87
C ASP A 216 6.74 16.22 5.81
N LEU A 217 6.94 14.91 5.93
CA LEU A 217 6.26 14.03 6.85
C LEU A 217 7.28 13.18 7.60
N VAL A 218 7.23 13.22 8.93
CA VAL A 218 8.09 12.38 9.77
C VAL A 218 7.35 11.12 10.14
N ILE A 219 7.88 9.99 9.70
CA ILE A 219 7.33 8.66 9.97
C ILE A 219 8.33 7.79 10.74
N ASP A 220 7.88 6.66 11.25
CA ASP A 220 8.79 5.66 11.81
C ASP A 220 9.68 5.09 10.73
N ASN A 221 10.97 4.94 11.08
CA ASN A 221 11.94 4.43 10.12
C ASN A 221 11.76 2.93 9.97
N TYR A 222 11.53 2.50 8.74
CA TYR A 222 11.51 1.09 8.40
C TYR A 222 12.92 0.50 8.47
N GLN A 223 13.05 -0.59 9.21
CA GLN A 223 14.25 -1.40 9.17
C GLN A 223 13.96 -2.62 8.29
N SER A 224 14.50 -2.62 7.10
CA SER A 224 14.31 -3.73 6.17
C SER A 224 14.67 -5.06 6.83
N LYS A 225 13.81 -6.07 6.67
CA LYS A 225 14.12 -7.44 7.08
C LYS A 225 15.42 -7.85 6.36
N LYS A 226 16.41 -8.31 7.11
CA LYS A 226 17.69 -8.75 6.53
C LYS A 226 17.53 -9.92 5.57
N TYR A 227 16.43 -10.63 5.67
CA TYR A 227 16.10 -11.76 4.80
C TYR A 227 14.60 -11.94 4.69
N SER A 228 14.15 -12.40 3.55
CA SER A 228 12.81 -12.91 3.30
C SER A 228 12.91 -14.27 2.61
N TYR A 229 11.91 -15.12 2.79
CA TYR A 229 11.88 -16.43 2.19
C TYR A 229 10.47 -16.71 1.65
N PHE A 230 10.42 -17.32 0.47
CA PHE A 230 9.18 -17.65 -0.24
C PHE A 230 9.18 -19.13 -0.57
N PRO A 231 8.54 -19.99 0.23
CA PRO A 231 8.37 -21.40 -0.12
C PRO A 231 7.38 -21.52 -1.27
N TYR A 232 7.66 -22.41 -2.23
CA TYR A 232 6.75 -22.70 -3.32
C TYR A 232 6.57 -24.20 -3.52
N LEU A 233 5.37 -24.57 -4.01
CA LEU A 233 5.04 -25.90 -4.46
C LEU A 233 4.40 -25.78 -5.84
N THR A 234 4.99 -26.44 -6.83
CA THR A 234 4.44 -26.51 -8.18
C THR A 234 4.01 -27.94 -8.45
N VAL A 235 2.76 -28.10 -8.86
CA VAL A 235 2.24 -29.37 -9.38
C VAL A 235 1.74 -29.08 -10.79
N ALA A 236 2.29 -29.77 -11.78
CA ALA A 236 1.87 -29.66 -13.16
C ALA A 236 1.65 -31.08 -13.74
N GLU A 237 0.57 -31.26 -14.46
CA GLU A 237 0.27 -32.46 -15.21
C GLU A 237 0.30 -32.13 -16.70
N ASP A 238 1.09 -32.89 -17.45
CA ASP A 238 1.06 -32.85 -18.92
C ASP A 238 0.02 -33.82 -19.43
N SER A 239 -1.06 -33.29 -19.96
CA SER A 239 -2.18 -34.07 -20.49
C SER A 239 -1.84 -34.81 -21.80
N VAL A 240 -0.70 -34.52 -22.44
CA VAL A 240 -0.26 -35.15 -23.68
C VAL A 240 0.64 -36.36 -23.38
N THR A 241 1.55 -36.19 -22.40
CA THR A 241 2.50 -37.26 -22.04
C THR A 241 2.08 -38.09 -20.83
N ASN A 242 1.03 -37.68 -20.10
CA ASN A 242 0.61 -38.21 -18.78
C ASN A 242 1.73 -38.20 -17.74
N GLU A 243 2.67 -37.27 -17.86
CA GLU A 243 3.72 -37.04 -16.86
C GLU A 243 3.27 -36.01 -15.84
N SER A 244 3.52 -36.28 -14.57
CA SER A 244 3.32 -35.30 -13.51
C SER A 244 4.65 -34.75 -13.03
N ILE A 245 4.76 -33.44 -12.94
CA ILE A 245 5.94 -32.75 -12.40
C ILE A 245 5.53 -32.17 -11.05
N GLN A 246 6.27 -32.53 -10.02
CA GLN A 246 6.15 -31.94 -8.70
C GLN A 246 7.47 -31.28 -8.33
N LYS A 247 7.44 -29.98 -8.03
CA LYS A 247 8.61 -29.22 -7.58
C LYS A 247 8.25 -28.52 -6.28
N ALA A 248 9.13 -28.59 -5.30
CA ALA A 248 9.07 -27.80 -4.10
C ALA A 248 10.41 -27.10 -3.92
N GLY A 249 10.39 -25.85 -3.52
CA GLY A 249 11.60 -25.09 -3.28
C GLY A 249 11.32 -23.91 -2.34
N ILE A 250 12.36 -23.13 -2.10
CA ILE A 250 12.30 -21.93 -1.29
C ILE A 250 13.25 -20.89 -1.88
N ASP A 251 12.73 -19.74 -2.21
CA ASP A 251 13.52 -18.59 -2.62
C ASP A 251 13.89 -17.78 -1.38
N ILE A 252 15.16 -17.47 -1.20
CA ILE A 252 15.68 -16.68 -0.09
C ILE A 252 16.27 -15.39 -0.65
N PHE A 253 15.77 -14.26 -0.16
CA PHE A 253 16.27 -12.94 -0.49
C PHE A 253 17.03 -12.38 0.70
N LEU A 254 18.30 -12.04 0.49
CA LEU A 254 19.15 -11.40 1.49
C LEU A 254 19.28 -9.92 1.13
N ASN A 255 18.78 -9.03 2.00
CA ASN A 255 18.91 -7.60 1.84
C ASN A 255 20.16 -7.11 2.59
N HIS A 256 21.08 -6.47 1.87
CA HIS A 256 22.34 -5.99 2.42
C HIS A 256 22.26 -4.62 3.10
N GLY A 257 21.09 -3.95 3.02
CA GLY A 257 20.86 -2.65 3.67
C GLY A 257 21.51 -1.45 2.97
N ASP A 258 22.16 -1.68 1.83
CA ASP A 258 22.73 -0.65 0.94
C ASP A 258 21.91 -0.48 -0.35
N GLY A 259 20.72 -1.11 -0.41
CA GLY A 259 19.89 -1.20 -1.60
C GLY A 259 20.23 -2.39 -2.51
N SER A 260 21.28 -3.17 -2.19
CA SER A 260 21.57 -4.40 -2.91
C SER A 260 20.89 -5.62 -2.30
N GLN A 261 20.56 -6.58 -3.14
CA GLN A 261 19.88 -7.82 -2.74
C GLN A 261 20.54 -9.04 -3.41
N THR A 262 20.67 -10.12 -2.65
CA THR A 262 21.09 -11.43 -3.17
C THR A 262 19.89 -12.38 -3.16
N ASN A 263 19.63 -13.03 -4.28
CA ASN A 263 18.62 -14.08 -4.41
C ASN A 263 19.31 -15.46 -4.43
N ILE A 264 18.80 -16.40 -3.63
CA ILE A 264 19.21 -17.80 -3.60
C ILE A 264 17.93 -18.62 -3.84
N ALA A 265 17.85 -19.27 -5.01
CA ALA A 265 16.72 -20.08 -5.44
C ALA A 265 17.07 -21.57 -5.37
#